data_6b6168a538ff601167d961b596919033
#
_entry.id   6b6168a538ff601167d961b596919033
#
_cell.length_a   1.000
_cell.length_b   1.000
_cell.length_c   1.000
_cell.angle_alpha   90.00
_cell.angle_beta   90.00
_cell.angle_gamma   90.00
#
_symmetry.space_group_name_H-M   'P 1'
#
loop_
_entity.id
_entity.type
_entity.pdbx_description
1 polymer ?
#
loop_
_entity_poly.entity_id
_entity_poly.type
_entity_poly.pdbx_seq_one_letter_code
_entity_poly.pdbx_strand_id
1 'polypeptide(L)'
;MTIKTGEVDHSILFDAGVSPTGVSENMRILDLSPKDAEAIVFSHGHFDHTVGIDGILNDLGANNIPIIIHPEFWNKRRIVLPGRTPRSLPTVSKSALRQQGMEIIEESRLPSFLLDNSLLVTGEVDRLTDYEKGLKGQEVFVEDSWQPDPLTLDDQGLIAKVKDKGLVIMTGCGHAGIVNICNYAKKLTGENKIHAIIGGFHLPDTLDPIVIESTVNDIKNLNPDWLIPAHCTGQRAIMSLMKDHSNSMIQNSVGSQYKFGIS
;
A
#
# COMPACT_ATOMS: atom_id res chain seq x y z
N MET A 1 9.86 -4.40 5.15
CA MET A 1 10.72 -4.25 3.93
C MET A 1 12.10 -3.81 4.37
N THR A 2 13.15 -4.38 3.78
CA THR A 2 14.53 -3.95 4.03
C THR A 2 15.15 -3.48 2.71
N ILE A 3 15.80 -2.32 2.74
CA ILE A 3 16.55 -1.74 1.62
C ILE A 3 18.02 -1.69 2.00
N LYS A 4 18.88 -2.21 1.13
CA LYS A 4 20.31 -2.19 1.33
C LYS A 4 20.94 -1.06 0.51
N THR A 5 21.57 -0.11 1.19
CA THR A 5 22.31 1.00 0.58
C THR A 5 23.79 0.90 0.97
N GLY A 6 24.62 0.38 0.04
CA GLY A 6 26.02 0.09 0.36
C GLY A 6 26.13 -1.03 1.41
N GLU A 7 26.73 -0.72 2.57
CA GLU A 7 26.89 -1.65 3.70
C GLU A 7 25.78 -1.51 4.77
N VAL A 8 24.83 -0.56 4.59
CA VAL A 8 23.78 -0.28 5.56
C VAL A 8 22.48 -0.92 5.11
N ASP A 9 21.83 -1.63 6.02
CA ASP A 9 20.49 -2.19 5.83
C ASP A 9 19.47 -1.32 6.57
N HIS A 10 18.54 -0.74 5.83
CA HIS A 10 17.42 0.05 6.35
C HIS A 10 16.13 -0.75 6.29
N SER A 11 15.37 -0.79 7.37
CA SER A 11 14.11 -1.51 7.43
C SER A 11 12.93 -0.59 7.75
N ILE A 12 11.80 -0.83 7.12
CA ILE A 12 10.53 -0.20 7.44
C ILE A 12 9.41 -1.23 7.55
N LEU A 13 8.38 -0.88 8.30
CA LEU A 13 7.08 -1.55 8.26
C LEU A 13 6.15 -0.82 7.30
N PHE A 14 5.46 -1.56 6.43
CA PHE A 14 4.44 -1.03 5.53
C PHE A 14 3.11 -1.69 5.87
N ASP A 15 2.17 -0.89 6.41
CA ASP A 15 0.91 -1.30 6.99
C ASP A 15 1.01 -2.20 8.25
N ALA A 16 -0.10 -2.32 8.96
CA ALA A 16 -0.19 -3.08 10.21
C ALA A 16 -1.20 -4.25 10.16
N GLY A 17 -1.98 -4.37 9.07
CA GLY A 17 -2.95 -5.43 8.88
C GLY A 17 -4.25 -5.26 9.66
N VAL A 18 -5.14 -6.26 9.52
CA VAL A 18 -6.54 -6.24 9.99
C VAL A 18 -6.73 -6.76 11.41
N SER A 19 -5.75 -7.44 11.97
CA SER A 19 -5.83 -8.08 13.28
C SER A 19 -4.97 -7.36 14.31
N PRO A 20 -5.45 -7.12 15.53
CA PRO A 20 -4.66 -6.48 16.59
C PRO A 20 -3.33 -7.18 16.91
N THR A 21 -3.23 -8.48 16.68
CA THR A 21 -2.03 -9.27 16.99
C THR A 21 -1.46 -10.03 15.78
N GLY A 22 -2.18 -10.08 14.66
CA GLY A 22 -1.85 -10.98 13.56
C GLY A 22 -0.49 -10.72 12.92
N VAL A 23 -0.11 -9.44 12.72
CA VAL A 23 1.19 -9.09 12.16
C VAL A 23 2.30 -9.42 13.16
N SER A 24 2.15 -9.05 14.44
CA SER A 24 3.10 -9.36 15.51
C SER A 24 3.33 -10.87 15.67
N GLU A 25 2.26 -11.68 15.65
CA GLU A 25 2.37 -13.13 15.73
C GLU A 25 3.09 -13.73 14.51
N ASN A 26 2.76 -13.25 13.30
CA ASN A 26 3.41 -13.69 12.08
C ASN A 26 4.90 -13.29 12.05
N MET A 27 5.23 -12.07 12.48
CA MET A 27 6.63 -11.64 12.58
C MET A 27 7.41 -12.52 13.54
N ARG A 28 6.84 -12.85 14.71
CA ARG A 28 7.48 -13.74 15.67
C ARG A 28 7.72 -15.15 15.12
N ILE A 29 6.76 -15.70 14.35
CA ILE A 29 6.90 -17.01 13.70
C ILE A 29 8.01 -16.99 12.64
N LEU A 30 8.18 -15.85 11.96
CA LEU A 30 9.16 -15.66 10.89
C LEU A 30 10.53 -15.19 11.41
N ASP A 31 10.72 -15.10 12.73
CA ASP A 31 11.92 -14.56 13.37
C ASP A 31 12.25 -13.13 12.92
N LEU A 32 11.20 -12.31 12.79
CA LEU A 32 11.27 -10.89 12.47
C LEU A 32 10.87 -10.06 13.68
N SER A 33 11.43 -8.86 13.80
CA SER A 33 11.11 -7.92 14.88
C SER A 33 10.71 -6.56 14.35
N PRO A 34 9.64 -5.92 14.85
CA PRO A 34 9.34 -4.54 14.50
C PRO A 34 10.41 -3.56 15.01
N LYS A 35 11.24 -3.97 15.98
CA LYS A 35 12.34 -3.16 16.55
C LYS A 35 13.46 -2.90 15.54
N ASP A 36 13.53 -3.68 14.49
CA ASP A 36 14.50 -3.49 13.40
C ASP A 36 14.05 -2.42 12.40
N ALA A 37 12.81 -1.92 12.54
CA ALA A 37 12.27 -0.91 11.66
C ALA A 37 12.65 0.52 12.12
N GLU A 38 12.98 1.37 11.16
CA GLU A 38 13.28 2.79 11.34
C GLU A 38 12.04 3.68 11.19
N ALA A 39 10.98 3.16 10.57
CA ALA A 39 9.71 3.85 10.38
C ALA A 39 8.57 2.86 10.13
N ILE A 40 7.35 3.33 10.41
CA ILE A 40 6.10 2.71 9.93
C ILE A 40 5.52 3.62 8.86
N VAL A 41 5.22 3.09 7.70
CA VAL A 41 4.50 3.80 6.63
C VAL A 41 3.15 3.15 6.44
N PHE A 42 2.08 3.92 6.49
CA PHE A 42 0.76 3.41 6.13
C PHE A 42 0.43 3.77 4.69
N SER A 43 -0.08 2.78 3.95
CA SER A 43 -0.58 3.01 2.60
C SER A 43 -1.80 3.91 2.59
N HIS A 44 -2.75 3.70 3.49
CA HIS A 44 -3.96 4.49 3.66
C HIS A 44 -4.68 4.14 4.98
N GLY A 45 -5.75 4.86 5.33
CA GLY A 45 -6.43 4.76 6.62
C GLY A 45 -7.53 3.69 6.72
N HIS A 46 -7.65 2.73 5.81
CA HIS A 46 -8.61 1.64 5.97
C HIS A 46 -8.22 0.68 7.08
N PHE A 47 -9.25 0.14 7.75
CA PHE A 47 -9.09 -0.65 8.98
C PHE A 47 -8.25 -1.93 8.80
N ASP A 48 -8.32 -2.54 7.64
CA ASP A 48 -7.59 -3.76 7.30
C ASP A 48 -6.09 -3.56 7.08
N HIS A 49 -5.65 -2.29 7.06
CA HIS A 49 -4.25 -1.89 7.04
C HIS A 49 -3.76 -1.35 8.39
N THR A 50 -4.67 -0.96 9.29
CA THR A 50 -4.32 -0.13 10.45
C THR A 50 -4.60 -0.75 11.80
N VAL A 51 -5.53 -1.71 11.92
CA VAL A 51 -5.97 -2.27 13.22
C VAL A 51 -4.84 -2.98 13.98
N GLY A 52 -3.86 -3.53 13.30
CA GLY A 52 -2.73 -4.21 13.93
C GLY A 52 -1.68 -3.31 14.56
N ILE A 53 -1.85 -1.97 14.48
CA ILE A 53 -0.85 -1.03 15.01
C ILE A 53 -0.59 -1.22 16.50
N ASP A 54 -1.62 -1.49 17.30
CA ASP A 54 -1.46 -1.68 18.75
C ASP A 54 -0.54 -2.86 19.09
N GLY A 55 -0.63 -3.97 18.35
CA GLY A 55 0.28 -5.11 18.49
C GLY A 55 1.72 -4.74 18.17
N ILE A 56 1.93 -4.03 17.07
CA ILE A 56 3.24 -3.56 16.65
C ILE A 56 3.84 -2.63 17.70
N LEU A 57 3.07 -1.68 18.23
CA LEU A 57 3.53 -0.74 19.27
C LEU A 57 3.89 -1.45 20.57
N ASN A 58 3.13 -2.46 20.97
CA ASN A 58 3.45 -3.29 22.14
C ASN A 58 4.80 -4.00 21.95
N ASP A 59 5.08 -4.53 20.76
CA ASP A 59 6.35 -5.21 20.47
C ASP A 59 7.52 -4.23 20.34
N LEU A 60 7.29 -3.01 19.84
CA LEU A 60 8.28 -1.93 19.82
C LEU A 60 8.70 -1.51 21.21
N GLY A 61 7.78 -1.51 22.17
CA GLY A 61 8.02 -1.08 23.54
C GLY A 61 8.37 0.41 23.63
N ALA A 62 9.57 0.72 24.15
CA ALA A 62 10.04 2.10 24.28
C ALA A 62 10.71 2.67 23.01
N ASN A 63 10.80 1.90 21.94
CA ASN A 63 11.38 2.36 20.68
C ASN A 63 10.36 3.24 19.94
N ASN A 64 10.60 4.54 19.96
CA ASN A 64 9.80 5.49 19.21
C ASN A 64 10.36 5.64 17.80
N ILE A 65 9.63 5.11 16.80
CA ILE A 65 9.92 5.31 15.40
C ILE A 65 8.81 6.14 14.75
N PRO A 66 9.11 6.97 13.73
CA PRO A 66 8.11 7.80 13.09
C PRO A 66 7.07 6.97 12.36
N ILE A 67 5.82 7.47 12.39
CA ILE A 67 4.70 6.96 11.59
C ILE A 67 4.44 7.94 10.46
N ILE A 68 4.60 7.50 9.23
CA ILE A 68 4.41 8.31 8.02
C ILE A 68 3.07 7.98 7.40
N ILE A 69 2.22 8.98 7.24
CA ILE A 69 0.85 8.86 6.75
C ILE A 69 0.48 10.04 5.85
N HIS A 70 -0.56 9.85 5.07
CA HIS A 70 -1.22 10.93 4.33
C HIS A 70 -2.11 11.79 5.27
N PRO A 71 -2.30 13.10 5.04
CA PRO A 71 -3.16 13.96 5.87
C PRO A 71 -4.60 13.46 6.05
N GLU A 72 -5.17 12.79 5.04
CA GLU A 72 -6.54 12.26 5.09
C GLU A 72 -6.68 10.87 5.73
N PHE A 73 -5.59 10.29 6.20
CA PHE A 73 -5.58 9.00 6.89
C PHE A 73 -6.58 8.90 8.05
N TRP A 74 -6.81 9.98 8.77
CA TRP A 74 -7.66 10.03 9.97
C TRP A 74 -9.14 10.13 9.69
N ASN A 75 -9.53 10.27 8.44
CA ASN A 75 -10.92 10.45 8.07
C ASN A 75 -11.75 9.22 8.48
N LYS A 76 -12.87 9.47 9.15
CA LYS A 76 -13.85 8.41 9.45
C LYS A 76 -14.49 7.93 8.14
N ARG A 77 -14.57 6.61 7.97
CA ARG A 77 -15.13 5.99 6.77
C ARG A 77 -16.24 5.02 7.11
N ARG A 78 -17.15 4.80 6.16
CA ARG A 78 -18.17 3.78 6.23
C ARG A 78 -18.45 3.15 4.86
N ILE A 79 -18.97 1.92 4.90
CA ILE A 79 -19.45 1.22 3.71
C ILE A 79 -20.95 1.39 3.62
N VAL A 80 -21.44 1.75 2.43
CA VAL A 80 -22.85 1.89 2.10
C VAL A 80 -23.20 0.94 0.97
N LEU A 81 -23.95 -0.10 1.26
CA LEU A 81 -24.41 -1.08 0.27
C LEU A 81 -25.90 -0.86 -0.01
N PRO A 82 -26.37 -1.04 -1.25
CA PRO A 82 -27.78 -0.92 -1.60
C PRO A 82 -28.66 -1.77 -0.69
N GLY A 83 -29.70 -1.15 -0.09
CA GLY A 83 -30.64 -1.84 0.78
C GLY A 83 -30.10 -2.28 2.15
N ARG A 84 -28.93 -1.81 2.55
CA ARG A 84 -28.33 -2.12 3.86
C ARG A 84 -28.06 -0.84 4.66
N THR A 85 -28.09 -0.96 5.98
CA THR A 85 -27.66 0.13 6.87
C THR A 85 -26.17 0.41 6.68
N PRO A 86 -25.73 1.67 6.57
CA PRO A 86 -24.33 2.02 6.49
C PRO A 86 -23.52 1.44 7.66
N ARG A 87 -22.36 0.87 7.38
CA ARG A 87 -21.50 0.28 8.38
C ARG A 87 -20.23 1.12 8.54
N SER A 88 -20.06 1.74 9.72
CA SER A 88 -18.82 2.46 10.07
C SER A 88 -17.65 1.49 10.15
N LEU A 89 -16.50 1.95 9.67
CA LEU A 89 -15.23 1.24 9.74
C LEU A 89 -14.42 1.74 10.95
N PRO A 90 -13.63 0.88 11.59
CA PRO A 90 -12.68 1.30 12.61
C PRO A 90 -11.72 2.35 12.05
N THR A 91 -11.35 3.32 12.88
CA THR A 91 -10.37 4.36 12.56
C THR A 91 -9.38 4.45 13.72
N VAL A 92 -8.09 4.51 13.41
CA VAL A 92 -7.03 4.67 14.39
C VAL A 92 -7.13 6.04 15.07
N SER A 93 -6.86 6.08 16.37
CA SER A 93 -6.89 7.33 17.14
C SER A 93 -5.54 8.04 17.13
N LYS A 94 -5.48 9.19 16.49
CA LYS A 94 -4.30 10.06 16.47
C LYS A 94 -3.85 10.44 17.89
N SER A 95 -4.80 10.75 18.77
CA SER A 95 -4.50 11.11 20.16
C SER A 95 -3.92 9.93 20.95
N ALA A 96 -4.40 8.70 20.70
CA ALA A 96 -3.86 7.51 21.35
C ALA A 96 -2.41 7.25 20.91
N LEU A 97 -2.09 7.36 19.64
CA LEU A 97 -0.72 7.19 19.14
C LEU A 97 0.23 8.25 19.74
N ARG A 98 -0.19 9.51 19.78
CA ARG A 98 0.59 10.58 20.39
C ARG A 98 0.82 10.38 21.89
N GLN A 99 -0.19 9.87 22.62
CA GLN A 99 -0.05 9.55 24.06
C GLN A 99 0.94 8.39 24.30
N GLN A 100 1.11 7.50 23.33
CA GLN A 100 2.12 6.46 23.35
C GLN A 100 3.51 6.96 22.95
N GLY A 101 3.66 8.26 22.68
CA GLY A 101 4.93 8.89 22.34
C GLY A 101 5.34 8.80 20.89
N MET A 102 4.43 8.35 19.99
CA MET A 102 4.75 8.20 18.57
C MET A 102 4.86 9.57 17.87
N GLU A 103 5.91 9.73 17.10
CA GLU A 103 6.05 10.84 16.15
C GLU A 103 5.22 10.56 14.91
N ILE A 104 4.32 11.47 14.55
CA ILE A 104 3.42 11.33 13.40
C ILE A 104 3.79 12.36 12.36
N ILE A 105 4.24 11.90 11.19
CA ILE A 105 4.58 12.70 10.02
C ILE A 105 3.41 12.62 9.03
N GLU A 106 2.64 13.70 8.93
CA GLU A 106 1.39 13.78 8.16
C GLU A 106 1.29 15.04 7.30
N GLU A 107 2.39 15.74 7.07
CA GLU A 107 2.35 17.11 6.56
C GLU A 107 2.19 17.19 5.04
N SER A 108 2.45 16.11 4.31
CA SER A 108 2.56 16.20 2.87
C SER A 108 1.58 15.29 2.13
N ARG A 109 0.87 15.91 1.18
CA ARG A 109 0.21 15.18 0.07
C ARG A 109 1.21 14.90 -1.07
N LEU A 110 2.40 15.53 -1.02
CA LEU A 110 3.43 15.42 -2.04
C LEU A 110 4.33 14.21 -1.78
N PRO A 111 5.02 13.75 -2.82
CA PRO A 111 6.01 12.69 -2.67
C PRO A 111 7.10 13.07 -1.66
N SER A 112 7.53 12.10 -0.87
CA SER A 112 8.60 12.28 0.11
C SER A 112 9.61 11.13 0.06
N PHE A 113 10.86 11.44 0.39
CA PHE A 113 11.93 10.45 0.43
C PHE A 113 12.24 10.03 1.86
N LEU A 114 12.49 8.75 2.04
CA LEU A 114 12.95 8.14 3.28
C LEU A 114 14.29 7.44 3.05
N LEU A 115 14.96 7.06 4.14
CA LEU A 115 16.15 6.19 4.13
C LEU A 115 17.23 6.72 3.17
N ASP A 116 17.69 7.94 3.42
CA ASP A 116 18.72 8.61 2.60
C ASP A 116 18.39 8.66 1.09
N ASN A 117 17.10 8.91 0.78
CA ASN A 117 16.55 8.96 -0.57
C ASN A 117 16.49 7.62 -1.33
N SER A 118 16.65 6.50 -0.64
CA SER A 118 16.56 5.17 -1.26
C SER A 118 15.13 4.65 -1.40
N LEU A 119 14.19 5.25 -0.67
CA LEU A 119 12.77 4.92 -0.72
C LEU A 119 11.93 6.17 -0.94
N LEU A 120 11.04 6.12 -1.92
CA LEU A 120 10.07 7.17 -2.22
C LEU A 120 8.68 6.72 -1.76
N VAL A 121 8.03 7.55 -0.96
CA VAL A 121 6.59 7.48 -0.65
C VAL A 121 5.88 8.39 -1.63
N THR A 122 4.88 7.88 -2.35
CA THR A 122 4.24 8.64 -3.46
C THR A 122 3.48 9.87 -3.00
N GLY A 123 2.94 9.86 -1.78
CA GLY A 123 1.87 10.80 -1.43
C GLY A 123 0.64 10.55 -2.30
N GLU A 124 -0.15 11.60 -2.55
CA GLU A 124 -1.35 11.55 -3.39
C GLU A 124 -0.98 11.28 -4.85
N VAL A 125 -1.54 10.23 -5.43
CA VAL A 125 -1.20 9.74 -6.77
C VAL A 125 -2.04 10.44 -7.85
N ASP A 126 -1.41 10.92 -8.91
CA ASP A 126 -2.09 11.43 -10.11
C ASP A 126 -2.97 10.34 -10.75
N ARG A 127 -4.26 10.62 -11.00
CA ARG A 127 -5.21 9.68 -11.57
C ARG A 127 -5.51 10.05 -13.03
N LEU A 128 -4.80 9.44 -13.95
CA LEU A 128 -4.80 9.79 -15.38
C LEU A 128 -5.55 8.78 -16.25
N THR A 129 -5.75 7.54 -15.79
CA THR A 129 -6.52 6.54 -16.53
C THR A 129 -8.02 6.86 -16.53
N ASP A 130 -8.71 6.52 -17.61
CA ASP A 130 -10.15 6.78 -17.72
C ASP A 130 -11.01 5.75 -16.98
N TYR A 131 -10.44 4.62 -16.56
CA TYR A 131 -11.14 3.48 -15.97
C TYR A 131 -10.84 3.25 -14.50
N GLU A 132 -9.67 3.64 -13.95
CA GLU A 132 -9.34 3.51 -12.52
C GLU A 132 -9.99 4.64 -11.71
N LYS A 133 -11.31 4.61 -11.57
CA LYS A 133 -12.12 5.65 -10.89
C LYS A 133 -12.53 5.27 -9.46
N GLY A 134 -11.86 4.26 -8.88
CA GLY A 134 -12.15 3.79 -7.54
C GLY A 134 -13.42 2.95 -7.42
N LEU A 135 -13.88 2.72 -6.20
CA LEU A 135 -15.07 1.92 -5.92
C LEU A 135 -16.22 2.76 -5.35
N LYS A 136 -17.42 2.49 -5.85
CA LYS A 136 -18.66 3.05 -5.28
C LYS A 136 -18.99 2.35 -3.95
N GLY A 137 -19.76 3.04 -3.10
CA GLY A 137 -20.25 2.48 -1.85
C GLY A 137 -19.31 2.68 -0.66
N GLN A 138 -18.31 3.52 -0.81
CA GLN A 138 -17.52 4.06 0.29
C GLN A 138 -17.90 5.52 0.53
N GLU A 139 -17.95 5.92 1.79
CA GLU A 139 -18.18 7.28 2.21
C GLU A 139 -17.17 7.69 3.29
N VAL A 140 -16.81 8.96 3.27
CA VAL A 140 -15.93 9.65 4.22
C VAL A 140 -16.72 10.72 4.97
N PHE A 141 -16.38 10.94 6.25
CA PHE A 141 -16.97 11.99 7.07
C PHE A 141 -16.07 13.23 7.05
N VAL A 142 -16.45 14.23 6.29
CA VAL A 142 -15.75 15.51 6.14
C VAL A 142 -16.77 16.66 6.22
N GLU A 143 -16.36 17.82 6.74
CA GLU A 143 -17.21 18.99 6.88
C GLU A 143 -18.58 18.68 7.52
N ASP A 144 -18.54 17.92 8.63
CA ASP A 144 -19.72 17.50 9.40
C ASP A 144 -20.78 16.70 8.63
N SER A 145 -20.42 16.11 7.49
CA SER A 145 -21.30 15.30 6.67
C SER A 145 -20.63 14.09 6.05
N TRP A 146 -21.43 13.06 5.75
CA TRP A 146 -20.97 11.90 4.99
C TRP A 146 -21.02 12.22 3.49
N GLN A 147 -19.89 12.05 2.82
CA GLN A 147 -19.74 12.28 1.39
C GLN A 147 -19.18 11.03 0.69
N PRO A 148 -19.51 10.81 -0.59
CA PRO A 148 -18.91 9.72 -1.36
C PRO A 148 -17.38 9.81 -1.36
N ASP A 149 -16.72 8.68 -1.11
CA ASP A 149 -15.25 8.54 -1.15
C ASP A 149 -14.82 7.42 -2.11
N PRO A 150 -15.12 7.55 -3.41
CA PRO A 150 -14.75 6.51 -4.36
C PRO A 150 -13.24 6.46 -4.60
N LEU A 151 -12.52 7.54 -4.34
CA LEU A 151 -11.12 7.69 -4.72
C LEU A 151 -10.13 7.30 -3.63
N THR A 152 -10.50 7.40 -2.35
CA THR A 152 -9.55 7.11 -1.24
C THR A 152 -8.23 7.86 -1.47
N LEU A 153 -8.27 9.20 -1.39
CA LEU A 153 -7.15 10.07 -1.80
C LEU A 153 -5.88 9.86 -0.98
N ASP A 154 -5.98 9.28 0.20
CA ASP A 154 -4.85 8.94 1.06
C ASP A 154 -4.08 7.68 0.63
N ASP A 155 -4.50 7.00 -0.45
CA ASP A 155 -3.80 5.82 -0.96
C ASP A 155 -2.45 6.20 -1.57
N GLN A 156 -1.39 5.73 -0.94
CA GLN A 156 0.00 5.96 -1.34
C GLN A 156 0.78 4.65 -1.45
N GLY A 157 1.76 4.64 -2.35
CA GLY A 157 2.65 3.51 -2.59
C GLY A 157 4.08 3.81 -2.20
N LEU A 158 4.89 2.75 -2.14
CA LEU A 158 6.33 2.82 -1.94
C LEU A 158 7.06 2.47 -3.22
N ILE A 159 8.10 3.22 -3.53
CA ILE A 159 8.89 3.03 -4.74
C ILE A 159 10.37 2.99 -4.36
N ALA A 160 11.04 1.90 -4.73
CA ALA A 160 12.48 1.76 -4.64
C ALA A 160 13.08 1.56 -6.03
N LYS A 161 14.22 2.20 -6.30
CA LYS A 161 14.97 1.97 -7.54
C LYS A 161 16.08 0.96 -7.28
N VAL A 162 15.99 -0.19 -7.92
CA VAL A 162 17.01 -1.24 -7.85
C VAL A 162 18.02 -1.03 -8.97
N LYS A 163 19.30 -0.95 -8.60
CA LYS A 163 20.40 -0.72 -9.54
C LYS A 163 20.36 -1.72 -10.70
N ASP A 164 20.45 -1.22 -11.92
CA ASP A 164 20.48 -1.97 -13.18
C ASP A 164 19.22 -2.84 -13.45
N LYS A 165 18.18 -2.76 -12.60
CA LYS A 165 16.94 -3.52 -12.72
C LYS A 165 15.73 -2.64 -13.05
N GLY A 166 15.57 -1.50 -12.39
CA GLY A 166 14.42 -0.63 -12.53
C GLY A 166 13.65 -0.42 -11.21
N LEU A 167 12.39 -0.04 -11.32
CA LEU A 167 11.56 0.27 -10.17
C LEU A 167 10.94 -0.98 -9.54
N VAL A 168 10.96 -1.05 -8.22
CA VAL A 168 10.10 -1.91 -7.41
C VAL A 168 9.02 -1.04 -6.81
N ILE A 169 7.77 -1.31 -7.16
CA ILE A 169 6.58 -0.54 -6.77
C ILE A 169 5.76 -1.41 -5.81
N MET A 170 5.49 -0.90 -4.62
CA MET A 170 4.71 -1.60 -3.60
C MET A 170 3.47 -0.80 -3.25
N THR A 171 2.34 -1.49 -3.15
CA THR A 171 1.03 -0.91 -2.80
C THR A 171 0.45 -1.64 -1.59
N GLY A 172 -0.35 -0.93 -0.79
CA GLY A 172 -1.24 -1.57 0.17
C GLY A 172 -2.45 -2.16 -0.56
N CYS A 173 -3.44 -1.33 -0.87
CA CYS A 173 -4.58 -1.68 -1.71
C CYS A 173 -4.43 -1.26 -3.17
N GLY A 174 -3.83 -0.09 -3.44
CA GLY A 174 -3.79 0.49 -4.78
C GLY A 174 -5.13 1.10 -5.21
N HIS A 175 -5.83 1.79 -4.30
CA HIS A 175 -7.08 2.51 -4.60
C HIS A 175 -6.89 3.61 -5.65
N ALA A 176 -5.67 4.16 -5.74
CA ALA A 176 -5.34 5.13 -6.79
C ALA A 176 -5.37 4.55 -8.20
N GLY A 177 -5.43 3.23 -8.30
CA GLY A 177 -5.27 2.47 -9.53
C GLY A 177 -3.82 2.05 -9.75
N ILE A 178 -3.60 0.76 -9.97
CA ILE A 178 -2.24 0.23 -10.09
C ILE A 178 -1.49 0.79 -11.30
N VAL A 179 -2.19 1.06 -12.40
CA VAL A 179 -1.59 1.68 -13.60
C VAL A 179 -1.27 3.15 -13.35
N ASN A 180 -2.14 3.89 -12.66
CA ASN A 180 -1.88 5.26 -12.23
C ASN A 180 -0.64 5.33 -11.33
N ILE A 181 -0.53 4.42 -10.33
CA ILE A 181 0.62 4.35 -9.42
C ILE A 181 1.92 4.08 -10.22
N CYS A 182 1.90 3.12 -11.14
CA CYS A 182 3.06 2.81 -11.98
C CYS A 182 3.49 4.00 -12.86
N ASN A 183 2.55 4.66 -13.49
CA ASN A 183 2.83 5.84 -14.32
C ASN A 183 3.35 7.01 -13.47
N TYR A 184 2.79 7.19 -12.27
CA TYR A 184 3.25 8.20 -11.33
C TYR A 184 4.66 7.89 -10.83
N ALA A 185 4.97 6.64 -10.51
CA ALA A 185 6.31 6.19 -10.15
C ALA A 185 7.34 6.52 -11.24
N LYS A 186 7.02 6.24 -12.50
CA LYS A 186 7.88 6.60 -13.66
C LYS A 186 8.07 8.10 -13.79
N LYS A 187 7.00 8.88 -13.63
CA LYS A 187 7.04 10.35 -13.66
C LYS A 187 7.95 10.92 -12.57
N LEU A 188 7.82 10.43 -11.33
CA LEU A 188 8.58 10.94 -10.18
C LEU A 188 10.07 10.60 -10.25
N THR A 189 10.41 9.42 -10.76
CA THR A 189 11.79 8.91 -10.74
C THR A 189 12.55 9.12 -12.04
N GLY A 190 11.86 9.42 -13.13
CA GLY A 190 12.43 9.44 -14.49
C GLY A 190 12.83 8.05 -15.01
N GLU A 191 12.56 6.98 -14.26
CA GLU A 191 12.89 5.61 -14.64
C GLU A 191 11.67 4.95 -15.31
N ASN A 192 11.86 4.42 -16.52
CA ASN A 192 10.79 3.79 -17.28
C ASN A 192 10.66 2.29 -17.06
N LYS A 193 11.77 1.63 -16.66
CA LYS A 193 11.75 0.20 -16.45
C LYS A 193 11.16 -0.14 -15.09
N ILE A 194 10.15 -1.01 -15.08
CA ILE A 194 9.55 -1.56 -13.87
C ILE A 194 10.11 -2.97 -13.67
N HIS A 195 10.80 -3.19 -12.55
CA HIS A 195 11.33 -4.49 -12.18
C HIS A 195 10.27 -5.34 -11.49
N ALA A 196 9.51 -4.75 -10.54
CA ALA A 196 8.45 -5.50 -9.87
C ALA A 196 7.29 -4.60 -9.47
N ILE A 197 6.08 -5.15 -9.50
CA ILE A 197 4.86 -4.58 -8.93
C ILE A 197 4.33 -5.57 -7.90
N ILE A 198 4.22 -5.14 -6.64
CA ILE A 198 3.85 -6.01 -5.52
C ILE A 198 2.79 -5.35 -4.63
N GLY A 199 1.78 -6.10 -4.22
CA GLY A 199 0.74 -5.68 -3.27
C GLY A 199 -0.67 -5.79 -3.82
N GLY A 200 -1.62 -5.05 -3.23
CA GLY A 200 -3.00 -4.98 -3.67
C GLY A 200 -3.17 -4.15 -4.93
N PHE A 201 -3.98 -4.60 -5.87
CA PHE A 201 -4.29 -3.89 -7.12
C PHE A 201 -5.73 -3.36 -7.14
N HIS A 202 -6.43 -3.51 -6.05
CA HIS A 202 -7.82 -3.10 -5.86
C HIS A 202 -8.76 -3.49 -7.01
N LEU A 203 -8.65 -4.74 -7.46
CA LEU A 203 -9.44 -5.33 -8.54
C LEU A 203 -10.36 -6.44 -8.00
N PRO A 204 -11.33 -6.13 -7.11
CA PRO A 204 -12.23 -7.14 -6.57
C PRO A 204 -13.14 -7.72 -7.67
N ASP A 205 -13.63 -8.94 -7.48
CA ASP A 205 -14.46 -9.65 -8.47
C ASP A 205 -15.81 -8.96 -8.74
N THR A 206 -16.19 -8.00 -7.89
CA THR A 206 -17.39 -7.15 -8.04
C THR A 206 -17.18 -5.96 -8.98
N LEU A 207 -15.94 -5.70 -9.39
CA LEU A 207 -15.61 -4.60 -10.31
C LEU A 207 -16.11 -4.92 -11.73
N ASP A 208 -16.39 -3.86 -12.50
CA ASP A 208 -16.76 -4.02 -13.91
C ASP A 208 -15.64 -4.77 -14.65
N PRO A 209 -15.98 -5.85 -15.39
CA PRO A 209 -14.99 -6.61 -16.14
C PRO A 209 -14.13 -5.77 -17.09
N ILE A 210 -14.68 -4.70 -17.65
CA ILE A 210 -13.93 -3.81 -18.55
C ILE A 210 -12.78 -3.08 -17.85
N VAL A 211 -12.95 -2.76 -16.57
CA VAL A 211 -11.88 -2.14 -15.77
C VAL A 211 -10.75 -3.14 -15.56
N ILE A 212 -11.09 -4.40 -15.22
CA ILE A 212 -10.10 -5.46 -15.06
C ILE A 212 -9.33 -5.69 -16.37
N GLU A 213 -10.03 -5.81 -17.48
CA GLU A 213 -9.41 -6.01 -18.79
C GLU A 213 -8.50 -4.85 -19.20
N SER A 214 -8.95 -3.61 -19.00
CA SER A 214 -8.16 -2.41 -19.31
C SER A 214 -6.90 -2.36 -18.44
N THR A 215 -7.03 -2.63 -17.14
CA THR A 215 -5.88 -2.68 -16.21
C THR A 215 -4.87 -3.76 -16.63
N VAL A 216 -5.34 -4.97 -16.96
CA VAL A 216 -4.48 -6.09 -17.41
C VAL A 216 -3.72 -5.72 -18.67
N ASN A 217 -4.41 -5.11 -19.66
CA ASN A 217 -3.79 -4.66 -20.91
C ASN A 217 -2.71 -3.60 -20.67
N ASP A 218 -2.97 -2.63 -19.77
CA ASP A 218 -1.99 -1.59 -19.50
C ASP A 218 -0.82 -2.12 -18.65
N ILE A 219 -1.03 -3.05 -17.72
CA ILE A 219 0.07 -3.75 -17.04
C ILE A 219 0.94 -4.50 -18.06
N LYS A 220 0.36 -5.12 -19.07
CA LYS A 220 1.10 -5.76 -20.15
C LYS A 220 1.97 -4.76 -20.92
N ASN A 221 1.45 -3.56 -21.18
CA ASN A 221 2.19 -2.49 -21.85
C ASN A 221 3.31 -1.94 -20.95
N LEU A 222 3.12 -1.88 -19.63
CA LEU A 222 4.13 -1.51 -18.65
C LEU A 222 5.27 -2.53 -18.58
N ASN A 223 5.00 -3.79 -18.95
CA ASN A 223 5.94 -4.90 -19.08
C ASN A 223 6.89 -5.06 -17.86
N PRO A 224 6.36 -5.26 -16.65
CA PRO A 224 7.19 -5.50 -15.48
C PRO A 224 7.92 -6.84 -15.56
N ASP A 225 9.15 -6.92 -15.02
CA ASP A 225 9.87 -8.19 -14.94
C ASP A 225 9.15 -9.17 -13.99
N TRP A 226 8.53 -8.66 -12.91
CA TRP A 226 7.78 -9.45 -11.92
C TRP A 226 6.46 -8.79 -11.54
N LEU A 227 5.42 -9.61 -11.41
CA LEU A 227 4.07 -9.21 -11.01
C LEU A 227 3.60 -10.05 -9.83
N ILE A 228 3.35 -9.42 -8.70
CA ILE A 228 3.09 -10.10 -7.41
C ILE A 228 1.80 -9.54 -6.80
N PRO A 229 0.63 -9.82 -7.42
CA PRO A 229 -0.65 -9.36 -6.91
C PRO A 229 -1.01 -10.05 -5.61
N ALA A 230 -1.63 -9.29 -4.69
CA ALA A 230 -1.98 -9.76 -3.36
C ALA A 230 -3.28 -9.11 -2.86
N HIS A 231 -3.65 -9.41 -1.63
CA HIS A 231 -4.65 -8.75 -0.79
C HIS A 231 -6.01 -8.58 -1.48
N CYS A 232 -6.36 -7.35 -1.90
CA CYS A 232 -7.65 -7.02 -2.51
C CYS A 232 -7.72 -7.27 -4.03
N THR A 233 -6.74 -7.98 -4.60
CA THR A 233 -6.79 -8.43 -6.00
C THR A 233 -7.66 -9.68 -6.11
N GLY A 234 -8.82 -9.56 -6.75
CA GLY A 234 -9.78 -10.64 -6.91
C GLY A 234 -9.31 -11.77 -7.83
N GLN A 235 -9.96 -12.91 -7.70
CA GLN A 235 -9.61 -14.13 -8.44
C GLN A 235 -9.70 -13.94 -9.96
N ARG A 236 -10.71 -13.19 -10.44
CA ARG A 236 -10.87 -12.88 -11.87
C ARG A 236 -9.68 -12.10 -12.42
N ALA A 237 -9.23 -11.08 -11.69
CA ALA A 237 -8.08 -10.30 -12.07
C ALA A 237 -6.80 -11.15 -12.08
N ILE A 238 -6.59 -11.97 -11.04
CA ILE A 238 -5.46 -12.90 -10.94
C ILE A 238 -5.43 -13.84 -12.15
N MET A 239 -6.56 -14.46 -12.49
CA MET A 239 -6.63 -15.36 -13.65
C MET A 239 -6.36 -14.66 -14.99
N SER A 240 -6.83 -13.42 -15.13
CA SER A 240 -6.57 -12.62 -16.34
C SER A 240 -5.10 -12.23 -16.45
N LEU A 241 -4.47 -11.81 -15.34
CA LEU A 241 -3.05 -11.51 -15.30
C LEU A 241 -2.19 -12.75 -15.58
N MET A 242 -2.54 -13.92 -15.05
CA MET A 242 -1.83 -15.17 -15.30
C MET A 242 -1.78 -15.57 -16.78
N LYS A 243 -2.82 -15.26 -17.55
CA LYS A 243 -2.84 -15.52 -18.98
C LYS A 243 -1.72 -14.82 -19.74
N ASP A 244 -1.48 -13.55 -19.39
CA ASP A 244 -0.54 -12.69 -20.10
C ASP A 244 0.85 -12.66 -19.46
N HIS A 245 0.95 -13.03 -18.17
CA HIS A 245 2.16 -12.94 -17.35
C HIS A 245 2.57 -14.26 -16.70
N SER A 246 2.28 -15.40 -17.31
CA SER A 246 2.51 -16.74 -16.75
C SER A 246 3.95 -16.98 -16.26
N ASN A 247 4.94 -16.36 -16.88
CA ASN A 247 6.36 -16.54 -16.57
C ASN A 247 6.92 -15.49 -15.58
N SER A 248 6.18 -14.42 -15.34
CA SER A 248 6.60 -13.30 -14.49
C SER A 248 5.69 -13.08 -13.28
N MET A 249 4.55 -13.76 -13.21
CA MET A 249 3.62 -13.65 -12.11
C MET A 249 3.98 -14.62 -10.98
N ILE A 250 4.03 -14.10 -9.76
CA ILE A 250 4.28 -14.87 -8.55
C ILE A 250 3.06 -14.78 -7.63
N GLN A 251 2.57 -15.92 -7.17
CA GLN A 251 1.51 -15.95 -6.17
C GLN A 251 2.07 -15.55 -4.81
N ASN A 252 1.48 -14.53 -4.20
CA ASN A 252 1.86 -14.08 -2.87
C ASN A 252 1.13 -14.87 -1.76
N SER A 253 1.81 -15.04 -0.62
CA SER A 253 1.23 -15.57 0.61
C SER A 253 1.92 -14.98 1.84
N VAL A 254 1.32 -15.16 3.02
CA VAL A 254 1.96 -14.77 4.29
C VAL A 254 3.29 -15.51 4.44
N GLY A 255 4.35 -14.76 4.79
CA GLY A 255 5.71 -15.28 4.91
C GLY A 255 6.51 -15.30 3.62
N SER A 256 5.92 -14.92 2.47
CA SER A 256 6.69 -14.77 1.23
C SER A 256 7.78 -13.72 1.38
N GLN A 257 8.98 -14.03 0.88
CA GLN A 257 10.12 -13.13 0.88
C GLN A 257 10.63 -12.95 -0.54
N TYR A 258 10.81 -11.71 -0.95
CA TYR A 258 11.30 -11.35 -2.28
C TYR A 258 12.59 -10.56 -2.16
N LYS A 259 13.60 -10.93 -2.93
CA LYS A 259 14.88 -10.22 -3.02
C LYS A 259 15.02 -9.63 -4.41
N PHE A 260 15.08 -8.32 -4.51
CA PHE A 260 15.29 -7.57 -5.73
C PHE A 260 16.69 -6.94 -5.68
N GLY A 261 17.57 -7.30 -6.58
CA GLY A 261 18.94 -6.77 -6.63
C GLY A 261 19.99 -7.86 -6.79
N ILE A 262 21.26 -7.46 -6.70
CA ILE A 262 22.40 -8.36 -6.76
C ILE A 262 22.65 -8.88 -5.35
N SER A 263 22.70 -10.16 -5.20
CA SER A 263 23.18 -10.84 -3.97
C SER A 263 24.70 -10.73 -3.87
#